data_fb00b6075c729a2af07f3b0227533ddd
#
_entry.id   fb00b6075c729a2af07f3b0227533ddd
#
_cell.length_a   1.000
_cell.length_b   1.000
_cell.length_c   1.000
_cell.angle_alpha   90.00
_cell.angle_beta   90.00
_cell.angle_gamma   90.00
#
_symmetry.space_group_name_H-M   'P 1'
#
loop_
_entity.id
_entity.type
_entity.pdbx_description
1 polymer ?
#
loop_
_entity_poly.entity_id
_entity_poly.type
_entity_poly.pdbx_seq_one_letter_code
_entity_poly.pdbx_strand_id
1 'polypeptide(L)'
;REMPVAALEAHRARLNAALAAAGRSDKVSFTHLIGYAIVQAVKLHPSMADVLATYEGAPHRVSPESVGLGIAVDMERKDGSRGLVVPVVKAADTMDFAAFHATYETLIEKARTNKLMPDDFSGGTIQLTNPGGLGTVASVPRLMAGQGTIVAVGAISYPPEFSTVGAAQIRELGISKVMTITSTYDHRVIQGAESGSFLRTIERFLSGTEPFYEAIAESLHLPAATGIPATAVAPAARALSAPSAASPDELS
;
A
#
# COMPACT_ATOMS: atom_id res chain seq x y z
N ARG A 1 -5.76 2.09 9.38
CA ARG A 1 -6.88 1.28 8.95
C ARG A 1 -6.51 -0.19 8.96
N GLU A 2 -7.32 -1.01 9.60
CA GLU A 2 -7.19 -2.47 9.55
C GLU A 2 -8.10 -3.02 8.44
N MET A 3 -7.58 -3.97 7.65
CA MET A 3 -8.31 -4.56 6.54
C MET A 3 -8.11 -6.08 6.46
N PRO A 4 -9.15 -6.84 6.05
CA PRO A 4 -8.99 -8.27 5.76
C PRO A 4 -8.16 -8.47 4.49
N VAL A 5 -7.32 -9.52 4.46
CA VAL A 5 -6.38 -9.77 3.35
C VAL A 5 -6.68 -11.02 2.55
N ALA A 6 -7.79 -11.71 2.80
CA ALA A 6 -8.13 -12.95 2.07
C ALA A 6 -8.18 -12.75 0.55
N ALA A 7 -8.79 -11.66 0.08
CA ALA A 7 -8.83 -11.32 -1.34
C ALA A 7 -7.42 -11.04 -1.90
N LEU A 8 -6.63 -10.23 -1.20
CA LEU A 8 -5.25 -9.91 -1.58
C LEU A 8 -4.39 -11.18 -1.67
N GLU A 9 -4.47 -12.10 -0.69
CA GLU A 9 -3.76 -13.39 -0.71
C GLU A 9 -4.19 -14.24 -1.91
N ALA A 10 -5.50 -14.36 -2.15
CA ALA A 10 -6.05 -15.14 -3.25
C ALA A 10 -5.65 -14.59 -4.62
N HIS A 11 -5.79 -13.28 -4.85
CA HIS A 11 -5.40 -12.66 -6.12
C HIS A 11 -3.90 -12.78 -6.37
N ARG A 12 -3.05 -12.53 -5.37
CA ARG A 12 -1.60 -12.72 -5.50
C ARG A 12 -1.24 -14.15 -5.86
N ALA A 13 -1.86 -15.15 -5.21
CA ALA A 13 -1.61 -16.55 -5.50
C ALA A 13 -1.98 -16.91 -6.96
N ARG A 14 -3.11 -16.40 -7.45
CA ARG A 14 -3.57 -16.61 -8.84
C ARG A 14 -2.66 -15.94 -9.86
N LEU A 15 -2.26 -14.69 -9.64
CA LEU A 15 -1.31 -13.99 -10.53
C LEU A 15 -0.01 -14.79 -10.64
N ASN A 16 0.54 -15.25 -9.51
CA ASN A 16 1.77 -16.03 -9.51
C ASN A 16 1.60 -17.42 -10.16
N ALA A 17 0.45 -18.06 -10.00
CA ALA A 17 0.16 -19.32 -10.69
C ALA A 17 0.06 -19.11 -12.22
N ALA A 18 -0.58 -18.03 -12.66
CA ALA A 18 -0.69 -17.69 -14.07
C ALA A 18 0.68 -17.33 -14.69
N LEU A 19 1.51 -16.57 -13.98
CA LEU A 19 2.90 -16.28 -14.39
C LEU A 19 3.70 -17.58 -14.57
N ALA A 20 3.65 -18.49 -13.59
CA ALA A 20 4.32 -19.77 -13.67
C ALA A 20 3.81 -20.65 -14.84
N ALA A 21 2.49 -20.66 -15.07
CA ALA A 21 1.89 -21.38 -16.20
C ALA A 21 2.30 -20.77 -17.57
N ALA A 22 2.60 -19.48 -17.61
CA ALA A 22 3.16 -18.79 -18.78
C ALA A 22 4.69 -18.97 -18.92
N GLY A 23 5.33 -19.80 -18.09
CA GLY A 23 6.78 -20.05 -18.13
C GLY A 23 7.63 -18.90 -17.58
N ARG A 24 7.04 -17.95 -16.87
CA ARG A 24 7.75 -16.78 -16.30
C ARG A 24 8.30 -17.11 -14.92
N SER A 25 9.48 -16.61 -14.60
CA SER A 25 10.16 -16.79 -13.31
C SER A 25 9.91 -15.63 -12.33
N ASP A 26 9.45 -14.49 -12.81
CA ASP A 26 9.11 -13.32 -11.99
C ASP A 26 7.87 -13.61 -11.12
N LYS A 27 7.82 -12.92 -9.98
CA LYS A 27 6.75 -13.10 -8.99
C LYS A 27 6.20 -11.78 -8.51
N VAL A 28 4.89 -11.73 -8.34
CA VAL A 28 4.20 -10.60 -7.71
C VAL A 28 4.22 -10.79 -6.19
N SER A 29 4.77 -9.82 -5.47
CA SER A 29 4.77 -9.75 -4.00
C SER A 29 3.60 -8.94 -3.47
N PHE A 30 3.33 -9.03 -2.15
CA PHE A 30 2.37 -8.13 -1.51
C PHE A 30 2.78 -6.66 -1.65
N THR A 31 4.09 -6.36 -1.52
CA THR A 31 4.59 -5.00 -1.62
C THR A 31 4.39 -4.40 -3.02
N HIS A 32 4.48 -5.21 -4.09
CA HIS A 32 4.15 -4.77 -5.45
C HIS A 32 2.68 -4.35 -5.56
N LEU A 33 1.76 -5.18 -5.08
CA LEU A 33 0.32 -4.91 -5.14
C LEU A 33 -0.05 -3.69 -4.29
N ILE A 34 0.49 -3.60 -3.08
CA ILE A 34 0.23 -2.47 -2.18
C ILE A 34 0.84 -1.18 -2.74
N GLY A 35 2.08 -1.21 -3.23
CA GLY A 35 2.73 -0.04 -3.84
C GLY A 35 1.95 0.47 -5.05
N TYR A 36 1.50 -0.43 -5.93
CA TYR A 36 0.69 -0.06 -7.07
C TYR A 36 -0.70 0.47 -6.66
N ALA A 37 -1.33 -0.13 -5.65
CA ALA A 37 -2.59 0.38 -5.11
C ALA A 37 -2.45 1.80 -4.51
N ILE A 38 -1.32 2.10 -3.85
CA ILE A 38 -0.99 3.44 -3.37
C ILE A 38 -0.93 4.41 -4.54
N VAL A 39 -0.20 4.08 -5.61
CA VAL A 39 -0.06 4.93 -6.80
C VAL A 39 -1.42 5.18 -7.45
N GLN A 40 -2.25 4.14 -7.63
CA GLN A 40 -3.60 4.30 -8.19
C GLN A 40 -4.51 5.13 -7.28
N ALA A 41 -4.37 4.98 -5.95
CA ALA A 41 -5.13 5.78 -5.00
C ALA A 41 -4.73 7.26 -5.01
N VAL A 42 -3.45 7.59 -5.20
CA VAL A 42 -3.00 9.00 -5.35
C VAL A 42 -3.62 9.65 -6.57
N LYS A 43 -3.84 8.94 -7.68
CA LYS A 43 -4.53 9.48 -8.86
C LYS A 43 -5.96 9.96 -8.53
N LEU A 44 -6.62 9.34 -7.54
CA LEU A 44 -7.95 9.73 -7.05
C LEU A 44 -7.89 10.71 -5.87
N HIS A 45 -6.74 10.79 -5.20
CA HIS A 45 -6.49 11.66 -4.05
C HIS A 45 -5.15 12.40 -4.23
N PRO A 46 -5.02 13.30 -5.23
CA PRO A 46 -3.74 13.90 -5.61
C PRO A 46 -3.09 14.71 -4.49
N SER A 47 -3.88 15.29 -3.59
CA SER A 47 -3.38 16.01 -2.42
C SER A 47 -2.47 15.17 -1.51
N MET A 48 -2.59 13.83 -1.54
CA MET A 48 -1.73 12.94 -0.76
C MET A 48 -0.28 12.91 -1.24
N ALA A 49 0.03 13.43 -2.43
CA ALA A 49 1.38 13.61 -2.94
C ALA A 49 1.90 15.05 -2.74
N ASP A 50 1.08 15.97 -2.25
CA ASP A 50 1.49 17.36 -2.02
C ASP A 50 2.55 17.46 -0.94
N VAL A 51 3.46 18.38 -1.13
CA VAL A 51 4.56 18.65 -0.21
C VAL A 51 4.60 20.12 0.21
N LEU A 52 5.16 20.39 1.38
CA LEU A 52 5.47 21.74 1.79
C LEU A 52 6.91 22.08 1.38
N ALA A 53 7.07 23.13 0.58
CA ALA A 53 8.36 23.67 0.19
C ALA A 53 8.46 25.14 0.60
N THR A 54 9.69 25.63 0.75
CA THR A 54 9.97 27.05 0.97
C THR A 54 10.46 27.66 -0.32
N TYR A 55 9.76 28.68 -0.80
CA TYR A 55 10.15 29.46 -1.96
C TYR A 55 10.23 30.94 -1.55
N GLU A 56 11.33 31.63 -1.88
CA GLU A 56 11.57 33.03 -1.49
C GLU A 56 11.33 33.34 0.00
N GLY A 57 11.67 32.39 0.88
CA GLY A 57 11.49 32.51 2.32
C GLY A 57 10.08 32.28 2.85
N ALA A 58 9.10 32.03 1.97
CA ALA A 58 7.72 31.72 2.34
C ALA A 58 7.38 30.23 2.14
N PRO A 59 6.50 29.65 3.00
CA PRO A 59 6.04 28.26 2.81
C PRO A 59 5.00 28.20 1.70
N HIS A 60 5.16 27.22 0.80
CA HIS A 60 4.24 26.95 -0.31
C HIS A 60 3.82 25.48 -0.31
N ARG A 61 2.54 25.23 -0.56
CA ARG A 61 2.05 23.90 -0.97
C ARG A 61 2.43 23.68 -2.42
N VAL A 62 3.12 22.59 -2.70
CA VAL A 62 3.54 22.21 -4.04
C VAL A 62 2.87 20.89 -4.39
N SER A 63 2.08 20.89 -5.46
CA SER A 63 1.51 19.70 -6.06
C SER A 63 2.45 19.21 -7.15
N PRO A 64 3.00 17.99 -7.06
CA PRO A 64 3.92 17.46 -8.05
C PRO A 64 3.19 17.14 -9.36
N GLU A 65 3.88 17.29 -10.50
CA GLU A 65 3.34 16.94 -11.82
C GLU A 65 3.18 15.42 -12.01
N SER A 66 3.95 14.62 -11.28
CA SER A 66 3.90 13.17 -11.30
C SER A 66 4.19 12.56 -9.93
N VAL A 67 3.76 11.33 -9.74
CA VAL A 67 3.93 10.59 -8.48
C VAL A 67 5.26 9.83 -8.49
N GLY A 68 6.15 10.18 -7.58
CA GLY A 68 7.34 9.38 -7.25
C GLY A 68 7.09 8.53 -6.01
N LEU A 69 7.02 7.21 -6.16
CA LEU A 69 6.85 6.29 -5.03
C LEU A 69 8.20 5.86 -4.48
N GLY A 70 8.57 6.38 -3.31
CA GLY A 70 9.75 5.91 -2.56
C GLY A 70 9.47 4.56 -1.90
N ILE A 71 10.39 3.62 -2.05
CA ILE A 71 10.29 2.28 -1.46
C ILE A 71 11.34 2.14 -0.36
N ALA A 72 10.91 2.00 0.88
CA ALA A 72 11.81 1.77 1.99
C ALA A 72 12.38 0.33 1.93
N VAL A 73 13.66 0.20 1.70
CA VAL A 73 14.38 -1.07 1.61
C VAL A 73 15.38 -1.16 2.76
N ASP A 74 15.18 -2.15 3.62
CA ASP A 74 16.09 -2.45 4.70
C ASP A 74 17.25 -3.31 4.17
N MET A 75 18.45 -2.83 4.38
CA MET A 75 19.70 -3.41 3.87
C MET A 75 20.56 -3.91 5.02
N GLU A 76 20.92 -5.18 5.00
CA GLU A 76 21.96 -5.70 5.87
C GLU A 76 23.32 -5.50 5.20
N ARG A 77 24.23 -4.82 5.89
CA ARG A 77 25.59 -4.58 5.44
C ARG A 77 26.49 -5.76 5.81
N LYS A 78 27.66 -5.85 5.14
CA LYS A 78 28.64 -6.91 5.36
C LYS A 78 29.18 -6.98 6.80
N ASP A 79 29.11 -5.89 7.53
CA ASP A 79 29.52 -5.79 8.93
C ASP A 79 28.38 -6.13 9.92
N GLY A 80 27.23 -6.62 9.42
CA GLY A 80 26.05 -6.94 10.22
C GLY A 80 25.21 -5.70 10.60
N SER A 81 25.66 -4.50 10.28
CA SER A 81 24.85 -3.30 10.50
C SER A 81 23.69 -3.23 9.51
N ARG A 82 22.57 -2.62 9.94
CA ARG A 82 21.42 -2.39 9.07
C ARG A 82 21.40 -0.93 8.60
N GLY A 83 20.99 -0.74 7.36
CA GLY A 83 20.79 0.58 6.76
C GLY A 83 19.48 0.61 6.02
N LEU A 84 18.83 1.76 6.00
CA LEU A 84 17.62 1.99 5.23
C LEU A 84 17.98 2.82 3.99
N VAL A 85 17.54 2.38 2.83
CA VAL A 85 17.59 3.15 1.59
C VAL A 85 16.18 3.29 1.03
N VAL A 86 15.92 4.39 0.33
CA VAL A 86 14.56 4.68 -0.19
C VAL A 86 14.66 5.09 -1.66
N PRO A 87 14.94 4.14 -2.56
CA PRO A 87 14.89 4.42 -4.00
C PRO A 87 13.46 4.76 -4.44
N VAL A 88 13.33 5.50 -5.55
CA VAL A 88 12.08 6.07 -6.01
C VAL A 88 11.69 5.52 -7.38
N VAL A 89 10.50 4.94 -7.48
CA VAL A 89 9.83 4.67 -8.75
C VAL A 89 9.26 6.00 -9.25
N LYS A 90 9.96 6.63 -10.19
CA LYS A 90 9.60 7.95 -10.74
C LYS A 90 8.41 7.83 -11.70
N ALA A 91 7.58 8.86 -11.76
CA ALA A 91 6.40 8.93 -12.63
C ALA A 91 5.53 7.65 -12.56
N ALA A 92 5.41 7.07 -11.36
CA ALA A 92 4.73 5.80 -11.14
C ALA A 92 3.24 5.83 -11.56
N ASP A 93 2.61 7.01 -11.51
CA ASP A 93 1.22 7.25 -11.94
C ASP A 93 1.00 7.11 -13.45
N THR A 94 2.05 7.20 -14.26
CA THR A 94 1.99 7.00 -15.71
C THR A 94 2.20 5.55 -16.14
N MET A 95 2.61 4.68 -15.19
CA MET A 95 2.94 3.29 -15.46
C MET A 95 1.71 2.39 -15.34
N ASP A 96 1.64 1.37 -16.20
CA ASP A 96 0.84 0.19 -15.93
C ASP A 96 1.53 -0.70 -14.88
N PHE A 97 0.88 -1.80 -14.47
CA PHE A 97 1.47 -2.65 -13.45
C PHE A 97 2.75 -3.36 -13.91
N ALA A 98 2.84 -3.76 -15.18
CA ALA A 98 4.02 -4.45 -15.71
C ALA A 98 5.25 -3.55 -15.69
N ALA A 99 5.12 -2.30 -16.13
CA ALA A 99 6.19 -1.30 -16.10
C ALA A 99 6.57 -0.93 -14.65
N PHE A 100 5.59 -0.74 -13.78
CA PHE A 100 5.82 -0.49 -12.35
C PHE A 100 6.58 -1.65 -11.69
N HIS A 101 6.15 -2.89 -11.91
CA HIS A 101 6.80 -4.09 -11.38
C HIS A 101 8.25 -4.22 -11.84
N ALA A 102 8.51 -4.05 -13.14
CA ALA A 102 9.86 -4.13 -13.70
C ALA A 102 10.79 -3.04 -13.14
N THR A 103 10.29 -1.81 -13.01
CA THR A 103 11.04 -0.69 -12.42
C THR A 103 11.33 -0.94 -10.94
N TYR A 104 10.33 -1.41 -10.18
CA TYR A 104 10.48 -1.77 -8.78
C TYR A 104 11.58 -2.84 -8.59
N GLU A 105 11.51 -3.97 -9.33
CA GLU A 105 12.49 -5.05 -9.22
C GLU A 105 13.91 -4.57 -9.60
N THR A 106 14.02 -3.70 -10.61
CA THR A 106 15.30 -3.09 -10.98
C THR A 106 15.91 -2.28 -9.84
N LEU A 107 15.09 -1.48 -9.14
CA LEU A 107 15.55 -0.69 -7.99
C LEU A 107 15.94 -1.57 -6.80
N ILE A 108 15.18 -2.64 -6.53
CA ILE A 108 15.51 -3.61 -5.46
C ILE A 108 16.81 -4.34 -5.78
N GLU A 109 17.03 -4.74 -7.03
CA GLU A 109 18.29 -5.38 -7.44
C GLU A 109 19.48 -4.41 -7.32
N LYS A 110 19.32 -3.15 -7.75
CA LYS A 110 20.34 -2.12 -7.53
C LYS A 110 20.63 -1.91 -6.05
N ALA A 111 19.59 -1.90 -5.19
CA ALA A 111 19.75 -1.80 -3.75
C ALA A 111 20.58 -2.97 -3.23
N ARG A 112 20.17 -4.21 -3.48
CA ARG A 112 20.83 -5.43 -3.02
C ARG A 112 22.29 -5.55 -3.50
N THR A 113 22.59 -5.05 -4.69
CA THR A 113 23.94 -5.07 -5.28
C THR A 113 24.75 -3.81 -4.99
N ASN A 114 24.22 -2.89 -4.16
CA ASN A 114 24.82 -1.60 -3.81
C ASN A 114 25.18 -0.75 -5.05
N LYS A 115 24.30 -0.73 -6.05
CA LYS A 115 24.45 -0.01 -7.33
C LYS A 115 23.47 1.16 -7.47
N LEU A 116 22.80 1.56 -6.39
CA LEU A 116 21.93 2.74 -6.41
C LEU A 116 22.76 3.99 -6.65
N MET A 117 22.29 4.84 -7.55
CA MET A 117 22.89 6.13 -7.89
C MET A 117 22.12 7.27 -7.20
N PRO A 118 22.73 8.45 -7.02
CA PRO A 118 22.03 9.59 -6.40
C PRO A 118 20.69 9.93 -7.08
N ASP A 119 20.56 9.73 -8.37
CA ASP A 119 19.32 9.96 -9.10
C ASP A 119 18.21 8.97 -8.73
N ASP A 120 18.54 7.74 -8.33
CA ASP A 120 17.54 6.75 -7.89
C ASP A 120 16.80 7.18 -6.60
N PHE A 121 17.29 8.20 -5.87
CA PHE A 121 16.69 8.71 -4.64
C PHE A 121 15.90 10.01 -4.82
N SER A 122 15.92 10.59 -6.02
CA SER A 122 15.29 11.88 -6.31
C SER A 122 13.84 11.74 -6.76
N GLY A 123 13.02 12.78 -6.53
CA GLY A 123 11.65 12.89 -7.04
C GLY A 123 10.60 12.10 -6.27
N GLY A 124 10.90 11.64 -5.04
CA GLY A 124 9.94 10.97 -4.18
C GLY A 124 8.91 11.95 -3.60
N THR A 125 7.62 11.70 -3.84
CA THR A 125 6.51 12.53 -3.34
C THR A 125 5.70 11.81 -2.26
N ILE A 126 5.60 10.49 -2.36
CA ILE A 126 4.96 9.61 -1.37
C ILE A 126 5.85 8.39 -1.13
N GLN A 127 5.82 7.83 0.06
CA GLN A 127 6.63 6.66 0.39
C GLN A 127 5.81 5.47 0.86
N LEU A 128 6.36 4.28 0.64
CA LEU A 128 5.90 3.01 1.20
C LEU A 128 7.00 2.40 2.08
N THR A 129 6.66 2.08 3.32
CA THR A 129 7.49 1.25 4.20
C THR A 129 6.70 0.00 4.63
N ASN A 130 7.35 -1.15 4.59
CA ASN A 130 6.71 -2.43 4.93
C ASN A 130 7.50 -3.16 6.05
N PRO A 131 7.36 -2.73 7.31
CA PRO A 131 7.95 -3.43 8.45
C PRO A 131 7.22 -4.72 8.83
N GLY A 132 6.09 -5.03 8.17
CA GLY A 132 5.29 -6.23 8.43
C GLY A 132 6.04 -7.54 8.25
N GLY A 133 7.06 -7.58 7.36
CA GLY A 133 7.93 -8.73 7.18
C GLY A 133 8.77 -9.09 8.42
N LEU A 134 8.94 -8.14 9.34
CA LEU A 134 9.60 -8.33 10.63
C LEU A 134 8.62 -8.60 11.79
N GLY A 135 7.31 -8.74 11.47
CA GLY A 135 6.27 -8.97 12.47
C GLY A 135 5.69 -7.70 13.11
N THR A 136 6.10 -6.51 12.65
CA THR A 136 5.53 -5.24 13.14
C THR A 136 4.07 -5.11 12.70
N VAL A 137 3.15 -5.02 13.66
CA VAL A 137 1.69 -4.97 13.38
C VAL A 137 1.27 -3.60 12.86
N ALA A 138 1.82 -2.53 13.42
CA ALA A 138 1.56 -1.16 12.99
C ALA A 138 2.80 -0.29 13.20
N SER A 139 2.97 0.71 12.37
CA SER A 139 4.08 1.67 12.46
C SER A 139 3.58 3.07 12.17
N VAL A 140 4.17 4.07 12.84
CA VAL A 140 3.95 5.49 12.59
C VAL A 140 5.31 6.09 12.20
N PRO A 141 5.70 5.98 10.92
CA PRO A 141 6.99 6.46 10.45
C PRO A 141 7.03 8.00 10.45
N ARG A 142 8.25 8.55 10.51
CA ARG A 142 8.46 10.00 10.38
C ARG A 142 8.63 10.39 8.93
N LEU A 143 8.03 11.51 8.56
CA LEU A 143 8.27 12.12 7.27
C LEU A 143 9.69 12.64 7.17
N MET A 144 10.31 12.45 6.02
CA MET A 144 11.57 13.11 5.68
C MET A 144 11.28 14.51 5.09
N ALA A 145 12.27 15.38 5.13
CA ALA A 145 12.14 16.70 4.52
C ALA A 145 11.75 16.59 3.03
N GLY A 146 10.81 17.40 2.60
CA GLY A 146 10.32 17.39 1.22
C GLY A 146 9.32 16.29 0.87
N GLN A 147 8.77 15.59 1.87
CA GLN A 147 7.75 14.56 1.68
C GLN A 147 6.43 14.95 2.32
N GLY A 148 5.33 14.68 1.62
CA GLY A 148 3.99 14.95 2.11
C GLY A 148 3.37 13.78 2.85
N THR A 149 3.62 12.55 2.41
CA THR A 149 2.99 11.34 2.97
C THR A 149 3.93 10.14 2.96
N ILE A 150 3.84 9.33 4.02
CA ILE A 150 4.42 8.00 4.07
C ILE A 150 3.36 6.99 4.52
N VAL A 151 3.22 5.90 3.78
CA VAL A 151 2.32 4.78 4.10
C VAL A 151 3.15 3.66 4.71
N ALA A 152 2.72 3.16 5.86
CA ALA A 152 3.32 1.99 6.48
C ALA A 152 2.34 0.81 6.48
N VAL A 153 2.88 -0.39 6.25
CA VAL A 153 2.13 -1.65 6.17
C VAL A 153 2.58 -2.57 7.29
N GLY A 154 1.63 -3.02 8.09
CA GLY A 154 1.87 -3.97 9.16
C GLY A 154 1.92 -5.42 8.70
N ALA A 155 2.23 -6.31 9.65
CA ALA A 155 2.24 -7.75 9.43
C ALA A 155 0.86 -8.28 9.03
N ILE A 156 0.87 -9.28 8.16
CA ILE A 156 -0.32 -10.06 7.82
C ILE A 156 -0.43 -11.20 8.82
N SER A 157 -1.42 -11.14 9.70
CA SER A 157 -1.64 -12.14 10.76
C SER A 157 -3.12 -12.28 11.09
N TYR A 158 -3.49 -13.37 11.74
CA TYR A 158 -4.82 -13.45 12.36
C TYR A 158 -4.90 -12.46 13.52
N PRO A 159 -6.10 -11.88 13.80
CA PRO A 159 -6.29 -11.07 14.98
C PRO A 159 -5.88 -11.83 16.25
N PRO A 160 -5.30 -11.16 17.25
CA PRO A 160 -4.76 -11.82 18.45
C PRO A 160 -5.79 -12.70 19.20
N GLU A 161 -7.07 -12.36 19.10
CA GLU A 161 -8.18 -13.09 19.72
C GLU A 161 -8.31 -14.52 19.18
N PHE A 162 -7.79 -14.78 17.99
CA PHE A 162 -7.81 -16.10 17.33
C PHE A 162 -6.46 -16.81 17.36
N SER A 163 -5.47 -16.31 18.11
CA SER A 163 -4.12 -16.88 18.15
C SER A 163 -4.06 -18.30 18.70
N THR A 164 -5.03 -18.68 19.55
CA THR A 164 -5.15 -20.02 20.15
C THR A 164 -6.16 -20.93 19.44
N VAL A 165 -6.84 -20.43 18.40
CA VAL A 165 -7.83 -21.19 17.65
C VAL A 165 -7.14 -22.07 16.61
N GLY A 166 -7.56 -23.33 16.53
CA GLY A 166 -6.99 -24.28 15.57
C GLY A 166 -7.28 -23.88 14.11
N ALA A 167 -6.35 -24.19 13.20
CA ALA A 167 -6.47 -23.81 11.78
C ALA A 167 -7.74 -24.34 11.10
N ALA A 168 -8.29 -25.49 11.55
CA ALA A 168 -9.54 -26.05 11.04
C ALA A 168 -10.73 -25.16 11.41
N GLN A 169 -10.81 -24.74 12.68
CA GLN A 169 -11.87 -23.86 13.18
C GLN A 169 -11.80 -22.46 12.55
N ILE A 170 -10.59 -21.91 12.37
CA ILE A 170 -10.38 -20.64 11.66
C ILE A 170 -10.99 -20.70 10.25
N ARG A 171 -10.74 -21.79 9.50
CA ARG A 171 -11.31 -21.97 8.17
C ARG A 171 -12.82 -22.15 8.18
N GLU A 172 -13.34 -22.94 9.12
CA GLU A 172 -14.77 -23.17 9.28
C GLU A 172 -15.54 -21.89 9.60
N LEU A 173 -14.97 -21.05 10.47
CA LEU A 173 -15.52 -19.75 10.83
C LEU A 173 -15.32 -18.67 9.77
N GLY A 174 -14.56 -18.95 8.71
CA GLY A 174 -14.27 -17.96 7.66
C GLY A 174 -13.44 -16.78 8.13
N ILE A 175 -12.62 -16.95 9.18
CA ILE A 175 -11.80 -15.89 9.74
C ILE A 175 -10.65 -15.56 8.79
N SER A 176 -10.57 -14.30 8.36
CA SER A 176 -9.48 -13.78 7.55
C SER A 176 -8.31 -13.29 8.42
N LYS A 177 -7.09 -13.42 7.90
CA LYS A 177 -6.00 -12.58 8.38
C LYS A 177 -6.30 -11.12 8.09
N VAL A 178 -5.70 -10.26 8.88
CA VAL A 178 -5.79 -8.80 8.74
C VAL A 178 -4.42 -8.18 8.55
N MET A 179 -4.42 -6.97 8.03
CA MET A 179 -3.25 -6.13 7.86
C MET A 179 -3.63 -4.70 8.23
N THR A 180 -2.76 -4.02 8.99
CA THR A 180 -2.94 -2.60 9.31
C THR A 180 -2.16 -1.76 8.34
N ILE A 181 -2.82 -0.77 7.71
CA ILE A 181 -2.19 0.27 6.90
C ILE A 181 -2.35 1.60 7.63
N THR A 182 -1.24 2.31 7.81
CA THR A 182 -1.21 3.64 8.41
C THR A 182 -0.65 4.66 7.41
N SER A 183 -1.07 5.90 7.51
CA SER A 183 -0.44 7.03 6.81
C SER A 183 0.00 8.09 7.82
N THR A 184 1.24 8.53 7.70
CA THR A 184 1.75 9.75 8.31
C THR A 184 1.85 10.80 7.22
N TYR A 185 1.34 12.00 7.47
CA TYR A 185 1.29 13.06 6.46
C TYR A 185 1.55 14.44 7.09
N ASP A 186 1.93 15.39 6.25
CA ASP A 186 2.13 16.77 6.69
C ASP A 186 0.76 17.47 6.79
N HIS A 187 0.29 17.63 8.03
CA HIS A 187 -1.04 18.21 8.29
C HIS A 187 -1.16 19.69 7.92
N ARG A 188 -0.05 20.34 7.53
CA ARG A 188 -0.06 21.73 7.01
C ARG A 188 -0.61 21.79 5.58
N VAL A 189 -0.51 20.69 4.82
CA VAL A 189 -0.93 20.63 3.41
C VAL A 189 -1.98 19.53 3.14
N ILE A 190 -2.10 18.52 4.00
CA ILE A 190 -3.02 17.38 3.85
C ILE A 190 -3.97 17.32 5.04
N GLN A 191 -5.27 17.10 4.80
CA GLN A 191 -6.27 16.99 5.84
C GLN A 191 -6.55 15.54 6.22
N GLY A 192 -6.96 15.30 7.50
CA GLY A 192 -7.26 13.97 8.01
C GLY A 192 -8.34 13.21 7.22
N ALA A 193 -9.36 13.91 6.75
CA ALA A 193 -10.42 13.32 5.94
C ALA A 193 -9.91 12.81 4.59
N GLU A 194 -8.95 13.51 3.96
CA GLU A 194 -8.30 13.10 2.71
C GLU A 194 -7.49 11.82 2.93
N SER A 195 -6.66 11.79 3.99
CA SER A 195 -5.89 10.61 4.39
C SER A 195 -6.80 9.40 4.67
N GLY A 196 -7.90 9.59 5.42
CA GLY A 196 -8.86 8.52 5.69
C GLY A 196 -9.54 7.98 4.44
N SER A 197 -9.89 8.86 3.50
CA SER A 197 -10.48 8.49 2.20
C SER A 197 -9.48 7.78 1.30
N PHE A 198 -8.24 8.24 1.27
CA PHE A 198 -7.14 7.62 0.56
C PHE A 198 -6.87 6.18 1.03
N LEU A 199 -6.75 5.94 2.34
CA LEU A 199 -6.56 4.59 2.88
C LEU A 199 -7.76 3.67 2.58
N ARG A 200 -8.98 4.20 2.57
CA ARG A 200 -10.17 3.45 2.16
C ARG A 200 -10.13 3.07 0.67
N THR A 201 -9.61 3.93 -0.18
CA THR A 201 -9.45 3.65 -1.61
C THR A 201 -8.41 2.54 -1.83
N ILE A 202 -7.28 2.57 -1.10
CA ILE A 202 -6.30 1.47 -1.13
C ILE A 202 -6.94 0.15 -0.73
N GLU A 203 -7.74 0.13 0.36
CA GLU A 203 -8.46 -1.07 0.79
C GLU A 203 -9.41 -1.59 -0.31
N ARG A 204 -10.16 -0.72 -1.00
CA ARG A 204 -11.06 -1.12 -2.08
C ARG A 204 -10.31 -1.78 -3.24
N PHE A 205 -9.17 -1.25 -3.63
CA PHE A 205 -8.32 -1.89 -4.64
C PHE A 205 -7.83 -3.27 -4.17
N LEU A 206 -7.28 -3.36 -2.98
CA LEU A 206 -6.69 -4.60 -2.45
C LEU A 206 -7.74 -5.65 -2.09
N SER A 207 -8.98 -5.25 -1.79
CA SER A 207 -10.11 -6.17 -1.56
C SER A 207 -10.77 -6.67 -2.84
N GLY A 208 -10.39 -6.13 -4.02
CA GLY A 208 -10.95 -6.53 -5.30
C GLY A 208 -12.38 -6.03 -5.54
N THR A 209 -12.82 -4.97 -4.85
CA THR A 209 -14.12 -4.34 -5.12
C THR A 209 -14.09 -3.41 -6.34
N GLU A 210 -12.91 -3.13 -6.85
CA GLU A 210 -12.64 -2.37 -8.07
C GLU A 210 -11.92 -3.29 -9.09
N PRO A 211 -11.94 -3.00 -10.40
CA PRO A 211 -11.28 -3.81 -11.43
C PRO A 211 -9.75 -3.65 -11.42
N PHE A 212 -9.16 -3.74 -10.22
CA PHE A 212 -7.73 -3.53 -9.98
C PHE A 212 -6.88 -4.72 -10.44
N TYR A 213 -7.32 -5.92 -10.10
CA TYR A 213 -6.58 -7.14 -10.44
C TYR A 213 -6.75 -7.54 -11.90
N GLU A 214 -7.86 -7.18 -12.52
CA GLU A 214 -8.11 -7.36 -13.95
C GLU A 214 -7.12 -6.51 -14.76
N ALA A 215 -6.97 -5.23 -14.42
CA ALA A 215 -5.99 -4.34 -15.05
C ALA A 215 -4.55 -4.83 -14.85
N ILE A 216 -4.23 -5.39 -13.68
CA ILE A 216 -2.92 -6.00 -13.41
C ILE A 216 -2.70 -7.22 -14.32
N ALA A 217 -3.68 -8.13 -14.42
CA ALA A 217 -3.57 -9.30 -15.27
C ALA A 217 -3.42 -8.95 -16.75
N GLU A 218 -4.19 -7.95 -17.22
CA GLU A 218 -4.11 -7.42 -18.59
C GLU A 218 -2.72 -6.87 -18.89
N SER A 219 -2.17 -6.01 -18.01
CA SER A 219 -0.84 -5.43 -18.19
C SER A 219 0.28 -6.48 -18.21
N LEU A 220 0.11 -7.58 -17.47
CA LEU A 220 1.02 -8.72 -17.46
C LEU A 220 0.82 -9.69 -18.63
N HIS A 221 -0.15 -9.42 -19.51
CA HIS A 221 -0.58 -10.31 -20.62
C HIS A 221 -1.00 -11.71 -20.13
N LEU A 222 -1.62 -11.76 -18.95
CA LEU A 222 -2.16 -12.99 -18.39
C LEU A 222 -3.63 -13.19 -18.81
N PRO A 223 -4.12 -14.44 -18.89
CA PRO A 223 -5.53 -14.71 -19.13
C PRO A 223 -6.41 -13.97 -18.11
N ALA A 224 -7.50 -13.41 -18.56
CA ALA A 224 -8.46 -12.77 -17.66
C ALA A 224 -8.84 -13.70 -16.53
N ALA A 225 -8.67 -13.23 -15.30
CA ALA A 225 -8.93 -14.01 -14.11
C ALA A 225 -10.44 -14.17 -13.90
N THR A 226 -11.09 -15.07 -14.64
CA THR A 226 -12.48 -15.44 -14.43
C THR A 226 -12.64 -16.17 -13.08
N GLY A 227 -13.43 -15.59 -12.19
CA GLY A 227 -14.04 -16.28 -11.05
C GLY A 227 -13.20 -16.36 -9.78
N ILE A 228 -13.06 -15.26 -9.02
CA ILE A 228 -13.22 -15.37 -7.56
C ILE A 228 -14.70 -15.05 -7.33
N PRO A 229 -15.51 -15.97 -6.73
CA PRO A 229 -16.83 -15.58 -6.30
C PRO A 229 -16.68 -14.44 -5.29
N ALA A 230 -17.48 -13.39 -5.41
CA ALA A 230 -17.59 -12.30 -4.43
C ALA A 230 -17.89 -12.79 -3.00
N THR A 231 -18.26 -14.05 -2.85
CA THR A 231 -18.50 -14.76 -1.60
C THR A 231 -17.25 -15.10 -0.79
N ALA A 232 -16.02 -14.93 -1.34
CA ALA A 232 -14.80 -15.00 -0.52
C ALA A 232 -14.54 -13.69 0.26
N VAL A 233 -15.28 -12.65 -0.06
CA VAL A 233 -15.31 -11.40 0.70
C VAL A 233 -16.52 -11.48 1.62
N ALA A 234 -16.32 -11.90 2.87
CA ALA A 234 -17.34 -11.75 3.90
C ALA A 234 -17.83 -10.30 3.85
N PRO A 235 -19.16 -10.03 3.92
CA PRO A 235 -19.67 -8.67 3.83
C PRO A 235 -19.03 -7.85 4.94
N ALA A 236 -18.21 -6.88 4.53
CA ALA A 236 -17.63 -5.93 5.44
C ALA A 236 -18.77 -5.23 6.18
N ALA A 237 -18.66 -5.31 7.50
CA ALA A 237 -19.25 -4.44 8.51
C ALA A 237 -20.59 -3.80 8.11
N ARG A 238 -21.62 -4.34 8.68
CA ARG A 238 -22.87 -3.61 9.01
C ARG A 238 -22.49 -2.19 9.40
N ALA A 239 -22.86 -1.21 8.57
CA ALA A 239 -22.68 0.20 8.90
C ALA A 239 -23.29 0.41 10.29
N LEU A 240 -22.44 0.72 11.26
CA LEU A 240 -22.89 1.29 12.52
C LEU A 240 -23.56 2.59 12.11
N SER A 241 -24.91 2.61 12.18
CA SER A 241 -25.67 3.83 12.08
C SER A 241 -25.08 4.81 13.09
N ALA A 242 -24.64 5.97 12.59
CA ALA A 242 -24.25 7.06 13.47
C ALA A 242 -25.36 7.28 14.50
N PRO A 243 -25.05 7.48 15.78
CA PRO A 243 -26.06 7.88 16.75
C PRO A 243 -26.71 9.16 16.23
N SER A 244 -28.03 9.13 16.13
CA SER A 244 -28.83 10.31 15.83
C SER A 244 -28.40 11.44 16.76
N ALA A 245 -28.03 12.58 16.18
CA ALA A 245 -27.75 13.78 16.97
C ALA A 245 -28.95 14.06 17.87
N ALA A 246 -28.75 14.01 19.17
CA ALA A 246 -29.74 14.44 20.13
C ALA A 246 -30.06 15.92 19.86
N SER A 247 -31.35 16.22 19.81
CA SER A 247 -31.86 17.59 19.66
C SER A 247 -31.39 18.45 20.84
N PRO A 248 -31.11 19.78 20.63
CA PRO A 248 -30.57 20.66 21.65
C PRO A 248 -31.52 20.99 22.81
N ASP A 249 -32.74 20.46 22.85
CA ASP A 249 -33.82 20.86 23.77
C ASP A 249 -33.91 20.07 25.07
N GLU A 250 -32.99 19.17 25.40
CA GLU A 250 -33.04 18.38 26.67
C GLU A 250 -31.98 18.80 27.72
N LEU A 251 -31.50 20.03 27.68
CA LEU A 251 -30.69 20.64 28.75
C LEU A 251 -31.33 21.94 29.22
N SER A 252 -32.43 21.82 29.95
CA SER A 252 -32.97 22.89 30.82
C SER A 252 -33.09 22.35 32.24
#